data_096d4dfe373b8fa4bf9385d2d06ce256
#
_entry.id   096d4dfe373b8fa4bf9385d2d06ce256
#
_cell.length_a   1.000
_cell.length_b   1.000
_cell.length_c   1.000
_cell.angle_alpha   90.00
_cell.angle_beta   90.00
_cell.angle_gamma   90.00
#
_symmetry.space_group_name_H-M   'P 1'
#
loop_
_entity.id
_entity.type
_entity.pdbx_description
1 polymer ?
#
loop_
_entity_poly.entity_id
_entity_poly.type
_entity_poly.pdbx_seq_one_letter_code
_entity_poly.pdbx_strand_id
1 'polypeptide(L)'
;MNRREFFIKSILGLASLGFLFGYKQSNTKDQKVTTWDMETDVLVVGSGTGLVGAIRALSQGKDVIVIEKASSPGGNTAISGGVAWIPNNPVMKREGYKDSKLKTLKYLNQLSQGQSTDELIEAFANEGPRMVNFLEENSSLKWRVSKIMGEAGEYHTDWEGSVKKGRSIEPDVSGVEPGVLLGGHLISYLLQSFYKLGGKLITKCPATRLISRELEDGSREILGVSCLRNNKEILIKARKGVLLSAGGFDHNLEMKKQFLRGPAPYSIGVKTNTGDGILMAMQVGADLKNMNEAWGTTVYKDEAELAVQNNTAISLNCVTEKKYYPSCILVNKHGKRFSNEKADYDSTWRSFHEKENWGSLEYTNIPAYQIYDQKVREQGTLAGKSANQKIPGWFSQSPTIKGLARKLKIDPQALQQTVDEYNKFAKNGEDLHFQRGKTAYDRMGTDDVKLAMQPLDKPPFYGAEAAPADIGTCGGCKVNKSAQVIDTLNRPIKRLCSSGNNSGVGSPGTSYGGGGGTIGPALTFAFIAGKTLSSLDSWS
;
A
#
# COMPACT_ATOMS: atom_id res chain seq x y z
N MET A 1 -34.34 -12.08 15.27
CA MET A 1 -34.10 -11.96 13.82
C MET A 1 -32.95 -12.89 13.47
N ASN A 2 -33.14 -13.86 12.62
CA ASN A 2 -32.22 -14.97 12.39
C ASN A 2 -31.04 -14.50 11.51
N ARG A 3 -29.79 -14.92 11.80
CA ARG A 3 -28.56 -14.54 11.07
C ARG A 3 -28.64 -14.69 9.55
N ARG A 4 -29.51 -15.59 9.05
CA ARG A 4 -29.78 -15.77 7.61
C ARG A 4 -30.58 -14.63 6.97
N GLU A 5 -31.48 -13.98 7.69
CA GLU A 5 -32.27 -12.86 7.16
C GLU A 5 -31.48 -11.56 7.08
N PHE A 6 -30.47 -11.38 7.95
CA PHE A 6 -29.57 -10.22 7.89
C PHE A 6 -28.67 -10.25 6.63
N PHE A 7 -28.17 -11.45 6.25
CA PHE A 7 -27.37 -11.62 5.03
C PHE A 7 -28.18 -11.38 3.74
N ILE A 8 -29.44 -11.78 3.69
CA ILE A 8 -30.28 -11.64 2.48
C ILE A 8 -30.73 -10.17 2.30
N LYS A 9 -30.98 -9.43 3.37
CA LYS A 9 -31.37 -8.00 3.27
C LYS A 9 -30.19 -7.08 2.96
N SER A 10 -28.97 -7.44 3.32
CA SER A 10 -27.75 -6.71 2.93
C SER A 10 -27.40 -6.87 1.43
N ILE A 11 -27.82 -7.97 0.80
CA ILE A 11 -27.60 -8.22 -0.63
C ILE A 11 -28.61 -7.47 -1.51
N LEU A 12 -29.81 -7.18 -1.00
CA LEU A 12 -30.86 -6.50 -1.76
C LEU A 12 -30.79 -4.96 -1.74
N GLY A 13 -29.96 -4.37 -0.86
CA GLY A 13 -29.75 -2.91 -0.78
C GLY A 13 -28.62 -2.37 -1.68
N LEU A 14 -27.84 -3.20 -2.32
CA LEU A 14 -26.69 -2.83 -3.17
C LEU A 14 -26.94 -3.01 -4.68
N ALA A 15 -28.19 -3.25 -5.08
CA ALA A 15 -28.59 -3.44 -6.48
C ALA A 15 -29.01 -2.14 -7.17
N SER A 16 -28.28 -1.03 -6.96
CA SER A 16 -28.46 0.15 -7.80
C SER A 16 -27.11 0.82 -8.08
N LEU A 17 -26.66 0.62 -9.33
CA LEU A 17 -25.45 1.13 -10.00
C LEU A 17 -24.24 0.17 -10.04
N GLY A 18 -24.47 -1.14 -10.10
CA GLY A 18 -23.51 -2.04 -10.70
C GLY A 18 -23.64 -1.93 -12.23
N PHE A 19 -22.72 -1.27 -12.89
CA PHE A 19 -22.50 -1.49 -14.32
C PHE A 19 -22.11 -2.95 -14.49
N LEU A 20 -23.08 -3.79 -14.79
CA LEU A 20 -22.88 -5.11 -15.35
C LEU A 20 -22.25 -4.93 -16.74
N PHE A 21 -20.93 -4.78 -16.77
CA PHE A 21 -20.20 -5.12 -17.97
C PHE A 21 -20.28 -6.64 -18.11
N GLY A 22 -21.26 -7.10 -18.86
CA GLY A 22 -21.28 -8.46 -19.37
C GLY A 22 -19.98 -8.65 -20.17
N TYR A 23 -19.00 -9.30 -19.56
CA TYR A 23 -17.83 -9.80 -20.27
C TYR A 23 -18.34 -10.86 -21.26
N LYS A 24 -18.63 -10.44 -22.48
CA LYS A 24 -18.69 -11.38 -23.60
C LYS A 24 -17.30 -11.98 -23.69
N GLN A 25 -17.18 -13.25 -23.35
CA GLN A 25 -16.01 -14.07 -23.66
C GLN A 25 -15.82 -14.02 -25.20
N SER A 26 -15.08 -13.05 -25.68
CA SER A 26 -14.62 -13.05 -27.07
C SER A 26 -13.49 -14.07 -27.15
N ASN A 27 -13.68 -15.10 -27.94
CA ASN A 27 -12.59 -15.96 -28.39
C ASN A 27 -11.43 -15.06 -28.82
N THR A 28 -10.28 -15.21 -28.16
CA THR A 28 -9.04 -14.50 -28.45
C THR A 28 -8.41 -15.03 -29.75
N LYS A 29 -9.10 -14.88 -30.87
CA LYS A 29 -8.42 -14.87 -32.18
C LYS A 29 -7.82 -13.48 -32.31
N ASP A 30 -6.53 -13.40 -32.66
CA ASP A 30 -5.83 -12.15 -32.94
C ASP A 30 -6.68 -11.29 -33.88
N GLN A 31 -7.39 -10.30 -33.33
CA GLN A 31 -8.13 -9.35 -34.13
C GLN A 31 -7.10 -8.44 -34.77
N LYS A 32 -6.93 -8.56 -36.07
CA LYS A 32 -6.08 -7.66 -36.85
C LYS A 32 -6.64 -6.25 -36.69
N VAL A 33 -6.03 -5.45 -35.80
CA VAL A 33 -6.38 -4.03 -35.65
C VAL A 33 -5.99 -3.34 -36.95
N THR A 34 -6.98 -2.84 -37.68
CA THR A 34 -6.77 -2.18 -38.97
C THR A 34 -6.61 -0.67 -38.85
N THR A 35 -7.11 -0.06 -37.78
CA THR A 35 -7.07 1.38 -37.51
C THR A 35 -6.82 1.68 -36.05
N TRP A 36 -6.02 2.71 -35.78
CA TRP A 36 -5.73 3.21 -34.45
C TRP A 36 -6.28 4.64 -34.33
N ASP A 37 -6.95 4.96 -33.21
CA ASP A 37 -7.49 6.30 -32.97
C ASP A 37 -6.41 7.27 -32.51
N MET A 38 -5.39 6.75 -31.83
CA MET A 38 -4.25 7.53 -31.34
C MET A 38 -2.96 6.71 -31.40
N GLU A 39 -1.84 7.41 -31.40
CA GLU A 39 -0.52 6.78 -31.44
C GLU A 39 0.45 7.52 -30.51
N THR A 40 1.37 6.77 -29.89
CA THR A 40 2.46 7.29 -29.06
C THR A 40 3.64 6.31 -29.06
N ASP A 41 4.82 6.73 -28.62
CA ASP A 41 5.94 5.81 -28.41
C ASP A 41 5.70 4.94 -27.18
N VAL A 42 5.45 5.56 -26.03
CA VAL A 42 5.21 4.87 -24.77
C VAL A 42 3.83 5.23 -24.22
N LEU A 43 3.03 4.22 -23.95
CA LEU A 43 1.73 4.38 -23.32
C LEU A 43 1.82 3.96 -21.86
N VAL A 44 1.44 4.84 -20.94
CA VAL A 44 1.39 4.54 -19.51
C VAL A 44 -0.06 4.43 -19.04
N VAL A 45 -0.40 3.33 -18.39
CA VAL A 45 -1.72 3.08 -17.80
C VAL A 45 -1.63 3.33 -16.29
N GLY A 46 -2.25 4.42 -15.85
CA GLY A 46 -2.23 4.88 -14.46
C GLY A 46 -1.26 6.04 -14.20
N SER A 47 -1.75 7.06 -13.51
CA SER A 47 -1.11 8.37 -13.31
C SER A 47 -0.53 8.60 -11.92
N GLY A 48 -0.33 7.53 -11.12
CA GLY A 48 0.39 7.59 -9.86
C GLY A 48 1.90 7.61 -10.09
N THR A 49 2.60 6.62 -9.53
CA THR A 49 4.05 6.47 -9.73
C THR A 49 4.45 6.23 -11.19
N GLY A 50 3.52 5.79 -12.05
CA GLY A 50 3.73 5.64 -13.50
C GLY A 50 4.18 6.93 -14.20
N LEU A 51 3.85 8.11 -13.65
CA LEU A 51 4.36 9.40 -14.14
C LEU A 51 5.89 9.48 -14.17
N VAL A 52 6.59 8.79 -13.28
CA VAL A 52 8.06 8.75 -13.29
C VAL A 52 8.59 8.02 -14.53
N GLY A 53 7.95 6.92 -14.91
CA GLY A 53 8.26 6.22 -16.17
C GLY A 53 7.96 7.08 -17.40
N ALA A 54 6.84 7.81 -17.37
CA ALA A 54 6.47 8.77 -18.40
C ALA A 54 7.51 9.89 -18.56
N ILE A 55 7.90 10.55 -17.46
CA ILE A 55 8.92 11.61 -17.43
C ILE A 55 10.26 11.04 -17.94
N ARG A 56 10.61 9.82 -17.54
CA ARG A 56 11.85 9.18 -17.99
C ARG A 56 11.84 8.95 -19.50
N ALA A 57 10.73 8.52 -20.09
CA ALA A 57 10.62 8.35 -21.54
C ALA A 57 10.63 9.68 -22.28
N LEU A 58 9.90 10.68 -21.80
CA LEU A 58 9.90 12.04 -22.35
C LEU A 58 11.31 12.67 -22.35
N SER A 59 12.07 12.50 -21.27
CA SER A 59 13.45 13.00 -21.17
C SER A 59 14.41 12.37 -22.19
N GLN A 60 14.01 11.26 -22.82
CA GLN A 60 14.72 10.59 -23.91
C GLN A 60 14.13 10.91 -25.29
N GLY A 61 13.32 11.97 -25.39
CA GLY A 61 12.71 12.43 -26.63
C GLY A 61 11.63 11.49 -27.20
N LYS A 62 10.94 10.72 -26.34
CA LYS A 62 9.84 9.85 -26.76
C LYS A 62 8.50 10.54 -26.56
N ASP A 63 7.55 10.30 -27.47
CA ASP A 63 6.16 10.70 -27.29
C ASP A 63 5.51 9.82 -26.21
N VAL A 64 4.79 10.45 -25.26
CA VAL A 64 4.16 9.72 -24.16
C VAL A 64 2.72 10.16 -23.96
N ILE A 65 1.82 9.16 -23.91
CA ILE A 65 0.45 9.31 -23.45
C ILE A 65 0.31 8.58 -22.11
N VAL A 66 -0.29 9.25 -21.13
CA VAL A 66 -0.75 8.63 -19.88
C VAL A 66 -2.27 8.57 -19.90
N ILE A 67 -2.85 7.41 -19.64
CA ILE A 67 -4.30 7.27 -19.46
C ILE A 67 -4.61 6.97 -17.99
N GLU A 68 -5.68 7.58 -17.47
CA GLU A 68 -6.12 7.48 -16.08
C GLU A 68 -7.62 7.20 -16.03
N LYS A 69 -8.01 6.17 -15.26
CA LYS A 69 -9.41 5.77 -15.07
C LYS A 69 -10.22 6.81 -14.31
N ALA A 70 -9.62 7.40 -13.27
CA ALA A 70 -10.26 8.41 -12.44
C ALA A 70 -10.38 9.76 -13.17
N SER A 71 -11.20 10.65 -12.61
CA SER A 71 -11.29 12.04 -13.06
C SER A 71 -10.08 12.88 -12.64
N SER A 72 -9.38 12.47 -11.57
CA SER A 72 -8.19 13.14 -11.04
C SER A 72 -7.00 12.19 -11.08
N PRO A 73 -5.81 12.67 -11.47
CA PRO A 73 -4.60 11.86 -11.49
C PRO A 73 -4.04 11.61 -10.08
N GLY A 74 -3.20 10.57 -9.96
CA GLY A 74 -2.36 10.32 -8.81
C GLY A 74 -2.66 9.06 -8.01
N GLY A 75 -3.89 8.52 -8.06
CA GLY A 75 -4.26 7.30 -7.35
C GLY A 75 -3.90 7.31 -5.86
N ASN A 76 -3.52 6.16 -5.31
CA ASN A 76 -3.09 6.05 -3.91
C ASN A 76 -1.90 6.95 -3.56
N THR A 77 -1.03 7.26 -4.51
CA THR A 77 0.12 8.15 -4.27
C THR A 77 -0.35 9.55 -3.86
N ALA A 78 -1.37 10.11 -4.52
CA ALA A 78 -1.87 11.45 -4.22
C ALA A 78 -2.49 11.58 -2.81
N ILE A 79 -3.13 10.53 -2.30
CA ILE A 79 -3.78 10.52 -0.98
C ILE A 79 -2.87 10.00 0.14
N SER A 80 -1.61 9.73 -0.15
CA SER A 80 -0.62 9.20 0.80
C SER A 80 0.17 10.31 1.50
N GLY A 81 1.01 9.92 2.47
CA GLY A 81 2.02 10.80 3.06
C GLY A 81 3.17 11.20 2.11
N GLY A 82 3.18 10.75 0.86
CA GLY A 82 4.19 11.12 -0.14
C GLY A 82 5.62 10.69 0.16
N VAL A 83 5.82 9.89 1.19
CA VAL A 83 7.14 9.40 1.61
C VAL A 83 7.61 8.30 0.66
N ALA A 84 8.85 8.37 0.22
CA ALA A 84 9.54 7.34 -0.56
C ALA A 84 10.70 6.75 0.27
N TRP A 85 10.71 5.43 0.46
CA TRP A 85 11.81 4.74 1.13
C TRP A 85 12.83 4.29 0.09
N ILE A 86 14.00 4.92 0.10
CA ILE A 86 15.08 4.67 -0.86
C ILE A 86 16.39 4.51 -0.07
N PRO A 87 16.91 3.29 0.09
CA PRO A 87 18.19 3.07 0.73
C PRO A 87 19.36 3.75 -0.01
N ASN A 88 20.36 4.20 0.75
CA ASN A 88 21.58 4.81 0.23
C ASN A 88 21.34 5.99 -0.74
N ASN A 89 20.26 6.74 -0.56
CA ASN A 89 19.85 7.84 -1.43
C ASN A 89 20.77 9.09 -1.28
N PRO A 90 20.82 9.98 -2.30
CA PRO A 90 21.66 11.18 -2.26
C PRO A 90 21.20 12.20 -1.21
N VAL A 91 19.91 12.25 -0.88
CA VAL A 91 19.33 13.20 0.07
C VAL A 91 19.84 12.92 1.48
N MET A 92 19.80 11.65 1.92
CA MET A 92 20.33 11.28 3.22
C MET A 92 21.83 11.62 3.36
N LYS A 93 22.61 11.45 2.28
CA LYS A 93 24.04 11.82 2.27
C LYS A 93 24.23 13.33 2.42
N ARG A 94 23.43 14.12 1.70
CA ARG A 94 23.44 15.59 1.75
C ARG A 94 23.09 16.11 3.15
N GLU A 95 22.20 15.41 3.86
CA GLU A 95 21.80 15.75 5.24
C GLU A 95 22.68 15.07 6.32
N GLY A 96 23.81 14.44 5.93
CA GLY A 96 24.81 13.91 6.87
C GLY A 96 24.53 12.50 7.41
N TYR A 97 23.50 11.81 6.92
CA TYR A 97 23.23 10.42 7.28
C TYR A 97 24.10 9.45 6.47
N LYS A 98 24.57 8.38 7.13
CA LYS A 98 25.47 7.38 6.51
C LYS A 98 24.74 6.09 6.19
N ASP A 99 24.85 5.66 4.94
CA ASP A 99 24.42 4.35 4.45
C ASP A 99 25.42 3.81 3.43
N SER A 100 25.25 2.55 3.02
CA SER A 100 26.06 1.94 1.98
C SER A 100 25.28 0.88 1.22
N LYS A 101 25.72 0.56 0.00
CA LYS A 101 25.14 -0.53 -0.78
C LYS A 101 25.15 -1.87 -0.01
N LEU A 102 26.23 -2.16 0.71
CA LEU A 102 26.33 -3.39 1.49
C LEU A 102 25.27 -3.46 2.60
N LYS A 103 25.10 -2.38 3.38
CA LYS A 103 24.02 -2.30 4.39
C LYS A 103 22.65 -2.42 3.75
N THR A 104 22.43 -1.75 2.61
CA THR A 104 21.19 -1.84 1.84
C THR A 104 20.87 -3.28 1.47
N LEU A 105 21.81 -4.00 0.87
CA LEU A 105 21.59 -5.38 0.43
C LEU A 105 21.33 -6.33 1.60
N LYS A 106 22.07 -6.19 2.71
CA LYS A 106 21.84 -7.00 3.93
C LYS A 106 20.42 -6.82 4.46
N TYR A 107 19.98 -5.56 4.58
CA TYR A 107 18.64 -5.24 5.07
C TYR A 107 17.53 -5.71 4.12
N LEU A 108 17.69 -5.49 2.80
CA LEU A 108 16.72 -5.93 1.79
C LEU A 108 16.61 -7.45 1.68
N ASN A 109 17.72 -8.18 1.76
CA ASN A 109 17.69 -9.65 1.77
C ASN A 109 16.93 -10.19 2.97
N GLN A 110 17.15 -9.62 4.15
CA GLN A 110 16.41 -9.99 5.35
C GLN A 110 14.93 -9.61 5.25
N LEU A 111 14.62 -8.40 4.73
CA LEU A 111 13.27 -7.91 4.52
C LEU A 111 12.48 -8.77 3.52
N SER A 112 13.13 -9.22 2.46
CA SER A 112 12.49 -10.00 1.39
C SER A 112 12.05 -11.39 1.84
N GLN A 113 12.70 -11.97 2.86
CA GLN A 113 12.44 -13.33 3.36
C GLN A 113 12.32 -14.38 2.24
N GLY A 114 13.12 -14.25 1.17
CA GLY A 114 13.06 -15.11 -0.01
C GLY A 114 11.90 -14.81 -0.98
N GLN A 115 11.07 -13.82 -0.70
CA GLN A 115 9.95 -13.42 -1.56
C GLN A 115 10.39 -12.59 -2.78
N SER A 116 11.65 -12.19 -2.86
CA SER A 116 12.22 -11.47 -3.99
C SER A 116 13.46 -12.20 -4.55
N THR A 117 13.87 -11.87 -5.77
CA THR A 117 15.11 -12.34 -6.35
C THR A 117 16.23 -11.34 -6.11
N ASP A 118 17.48 -11.82 -6.06
CA ASP A 118 18.66 -10.95 -5.91
C ASP A 118 18.71 -9.87 -6.99
N GLU A 119 18.32 -10.21 -8.22
CA GLU A 119 18.27 -9.26 -9.33
C GLU A 119 17.30 -8.09 -9.09
N LEU A 120 16.14 -8.33 -8.48
CA LEU A 120 15.17 -7.27 -8.13
C LEU A 120 15.67 -6.42 -6.97
N ILE A 121 16.28 -7.07 -5.96
CA ILE A 121 16.90 -6.40 -4.81
C ILE A 121 18.03 -5.49 -5.28
N GLU A 122 18.92 -5.98 -6.13
CA GLU A 122 20.02 -5.21 -6.69
C GLU A 122 19.53 -4.07 -7.61
N ALA A 123 18.51 -4.33 -8.44
CA ALA A 123 17.93 -3.31 -9.30
C ALA A 123 17.39 -2.14 -8.46
N PHE A 124 16.65 -2.42 -7.39
CA PHE A 124 16.17 -1.39 -6.48
C PHE A 124 17.31 -0.64 -5.78
N ALA A 125 18.29 -1.36 -5.24
CA ALA A 125 19.42 -0.77 -4.54
C ALA A 125 20.29 0.14 -5.44
N ASN A 126 20.39 -0.19 -6.73
CA ASN A 126 21.19 0.57 -7.69
C ASN A 126 20.41 1.73 -8.33
N GLU A 127 19.17 1.48 -8.75
CA GLU A 127 18.40 2.45 -9.55
C GLU A 127 17.57 3.41 -8.68
N GLY A 128 17.25 3.05 -7.41
CA GLY A 128 16.54 3.94 -6.50
C GLY A 128 17.27 5.28 -6.27
N PRO A 129 18.55 5.30 -5.87
CA PRO A 129 19.31 6.54 -5.74
C PRO A 129 19.45 7.33 -7.05
N ARG A 130 19.55 6.65 -8.19
CA ARG A 130 19.60 7.29 -9.52
C ARG A 130 18.27 7.95 -9.89
N MET A 131 17.15 7.29 -9.58
CA MET A 131 15.80 7.84 -9.77
C MET A 131 15.61 9.12 -8.95
N VAL A 132 16.09 9.18 -7.70
CA VAL A 132 16.02 10.38 -6.86
C VAL A 132 16.75 11.56 -7.51
N ASN A 133 18.00 11.37 -7.93
CA ASN A 133 18.77 12.41 -8.65
C ASN A 133 18.05 12.83 -9.94
N PHE A 134 17.61 11.85 -10.73
CA PHE A 134 16.90 12.12 -11.99
C PHE A 134 15.67 13.01 -11.78
N LEU A 135 14.87 12.76 -10.73
CA LEU A 135 13.69 13.57 -10.46
C LEU A 135 14.07 14.99 -9.99
N GLU A 136 15.11 15.17 -9.19
CA GLU A 136 15.57 16.51 -8.79
C GLU A 136 16.15 17.31 -9.97
N GLU A 137 16.75 16.64 -10.97
CA GLU A 137 17.31 17.26 -12.18
C GLU A 137 16.25 17.60 -13.23
N ASN A 138 15.22 16.76 -13.35
CA ASN A 138 14.22 16.85 -14.43
C ASN A 138 12.85 17.37 -13.95
N SER A 139 12.75 17.82 -12.70
CA SER A 139 11.52 18.39 -12.15
C SER A 139 11.81 19.52 -11.15
N SER A 140 10.77 20.22 -10.73
CA SER A 140 10.84 21.17 -9.61
C SER A 140 10.82 20.47 -8.24
N LEU A 141 10.66 19.16 -8.20
CA LEU A 141 10.68 18.38 -6.98
C LEU A 141 12.05 18.45 -6.31
N LYS A 142 12.04 18.80 -5.03
CA LYS A 142 13.18 18.64 -4.13
C LYS A 142 12.79 17.68 -3.02
N TRP A 143 13.75 16.87 -2.60
CA TRP A 143 13.56 15.91 -1.54
C TRP A 143 14.28 16.35 -0.27
N ARG A 144 13.69 16.02 0.87
CA ARG A 144 14.32 16.09 2.19
C ARG A 144 14.15 14.77 2.93
N VAL A 145 14.97 14.51 3.96
CA VAL A 145 14.73 13.37 4.85
C VAL A 145 13.40 13.55 5.57
N SER A 146 12.58 12.50 5.61
CA SER A 146 11.23 12.60 6.11
C SER A 146 11.18 13.03 7.58
N LYS A 147 10.32 14.02 7.86
CA LYS A 147 9.99 14.47 9.22
C LYS A 147 8.80 13.70 9.80
N ILE A 148 7.95 13.11 8.95
CA ILE A 148 6.76 12.35 9.37
C ILE A 148 7.15 11.13 10.19
N MET A 149 8.25 10.45 9.82
CA MET A 149 8.71 9.24 10.48
C MET A 149 9.55 9.52 11.74
N GLY A 150 9.73 10.78 12.11
CA GLY A 150 10.51 11.16 13.28
C GLY A 150 11.96 10.64 13.24
N GLU A 151 12.48 10.23 14.39
CA GLU A 151 13.84 9.66 14.50
C GLU A 151 13.91 8.17 14.16
N ALA A 152 12.78 7.46 14.08
CA ALA A 152 12.71 6.03 13.79
C ALA A 152 12.38 5.79 12.31
N GLY A 153 13.33 6.03 11.42
CA GLY A 153 13.13 5.90 9.97
C GLY A 153 12.91 4.48 9.46
N GLU A 154 13.53 3.49 10.08
CA GLU A 154 13.39 2.06 9.73
C GLU A 154 12.37 1.39 10.64
N TYR A 155 11.64 0.40 10.12
CA TYR A 155 10.70 -0.37 10.93
C TYR A 155 11.40 -1.46 11.74
N HIS A 156 12.43 -2.07 11.17
CA HIS A 156 13.23 -3.14 11.80
C HIS A 156 14.61 -2.61 12.18
N THR A 157 14.68 -1.73 13.17
CA THR A 157 15.91 -1.03 13.58
C THR A 157 16.98 -1.95 14.19
N ASP A 158 16.60 -3.14 14.60
CA ASP A 158 17.44 -4.20 15.17
C ASP A 158 18.00 -5.17 14.11
N TRP A 159 17.61 -5.03 12.85
CA TRP A 159 18.09 -5.91 11.77
C TRP A 159 19.43 -5.47 11.21
N GLU A 160 20.20 -6.46 10.72
CA GLU A 160 21.49 -6.21 10.09
C GLU A 160 21.33 -5.32 8.84
N GLY A 161 22.19 -4.32 8.74
CA GLY A 161 22.12 -3.36 7.63
C GLY A 161 21.10 -2.25 7.81
N SER A 162 20.35 -2.22 8.92
CA SER A 162 19.49 -1.09 9.25
C SER A 162 20.28 0.20 9.44
N VAL A 163 19.62 1.34 9.30
CA VAL A 163 20.15 2.66 9.61
C VAL A 163 19.17 3.42 10.49
N LYS A 164 19.67 4.28 11.35
CA LYS A 164 18.82 5.01 12.30
C LYS A 164 17.79 5.90 11.59
N LYS A 165 18.18 6.59 10.50
CA LYS A 165 17.35 7.54 9.75
C LYS A 165 17.92 7.80 8.36
N GLY A 166 17.11 8.37 7.45
CA GLY A 166 17.56 8.91 6.16
C GLY A 166 17.08 8.16 4.93
N ARG A 167 16.70 6.89 5.04
CA ARG A 167 16.18 6.12 3.88
C ARG A 167 14.78 6.58 3.45
N SER A 168 13.95 7.04 4.39
CA SER A 168 12.65 7.66 4.09
C SER A 168 12.85 9.13 3.74
N ILE A 169 12.44 9.51 2.54
CA ILE A 169 12.49 10.88 2.02
C ILE A 169 11.09 11.34 1.61
N GLU A 170 10.84 12.63 1.68
CA GLU A 170 9.56 13.24 1.33
C GLU A 170 9.76 14.49 0.48
N PRO A 171 8.76 14.93 -0.32
CA PRO A 171 8.85 16.21 -1.01
C PRO A 171 9.13 17.35 -0.03
N ASP A 172 10.09 18.20 -0.37
CA ASP A 172 10.31 19.45 0.39
C ASP A 172 9.25 20.46 -0.02
N VAL A 173 8.30 20.68 0.88
CA VAL A 173 7.19 21.64 0.73
C VAL A 173 7.41 22.90 1.58
N SER A 174 8.65 23.24 1.90
CA SER A 174 8.97 24.47 2.61
C SER A 174 8.46 25.68 1.82
N GLY A 175 7.56 26.46 2.44
CA GLY A 175 6.91 27.62 1.79
C GLY A 175 5.63 27.32 1.00
N VAL A 176 5.10 26.10 1.06
CA VAL A 176 3.81 25.74 0.44
C VAL A 176 2.68 25.80 1.48
N GLU A 177 1.51 26.30 1.09
CA GLU A 177 0.33 26.39 1.95
C GLU A 177 -0.07 25.03 2.55
N PRO A 178 -0.45 24.98 3.84
CA PRO A 178 -0.90 23.75 4.49
C PRO A 178 -2.28 23.29 3.96
N GLY A 179 -2.53 21.98 4.02
CA GLY A 179 -3.85 21.41 3.72
C GLY A 179 -3.86 20.35 2.63
N VAL A 180 -2.77 20.16 1.89
CA VAL A 180 -2.61 19.08 0.92
C VAL A 180 -1.66 18.02 1.49
N LEU A 181 -2.02 16.74 1.37
CA LEU A 181 -1.13 15.65 1.74
C LEU A 181 0.13 15.68 0.87
N LEU A 182 1.29 15.30 1.43
CA LEU A 182 2.57 15.34 0.71
C LEU A 182 2.57 14.50 -0.56
N GLY A 183 1.77 13.42 -0.63
CA GLY A 183 1.55 12.66 -1.85
C GLY A 183 0.88 13.47 -2.96
N GLY A 184 -0.03 14.36 -2.61
CA GLY A 184 -0.62 15.32 -3.56
C GLY A 184 0.41 16.29 -4.13
N HIS A 185 1.31 16.80 -3.29
CA HIS A 185 2.44 17.63 -3.74
C HIS A 185 3.39 16.86 -4.65
N LEU A 186 3.73 15.60 -4.29
CA LEU A 186 4.56 14.73 -5.16
C LEU A 186 3.95 14.61 -6.55
N ILE A 187 2.66 14.28 -6.63
CA ILE A 187 1.95 14.15 -7.91
C ILE A 187 1.91 15.49 -8.66
N SER A 188 1.72 16.61 -7.97
CA SER A 188 1.73 17.95 -8.60
C SER A 188 3.07 18.25 -9.26
N TYR A 189 4.20 18.02 -8.57
CA TYR A 189 5.54 18.21 -9.15
C TYR A 189 5.78 17.29 -10.36
N LEU A 190 5.38 16.02 -10.27
CA LEU A 190 5.51 15.09 -11.38
C LEU A 190 4.66 15.51 -12.59
N LEU A 191 3.42 15.95 -12.38
CA LEU A 191 2.55 16.43 -13.46
C LEU A 191 3.10 17.69 -14.13
N GLN A 192 3.59 18.67 -13.36
CA GLN A 192 4.22 19.86 -13.91
C GLN A 192 5.37 19.51 -14.86
N SER A 193 6.24 18.58 -14.44
CA SER A 193 7.36 18.12 -15.26
C SER A 193 6.90 17.33 -16.49
N PHE A 194 5.93 16.45 -16.30
CA PHE A 194 5.33 15.68 -17.38
C PHE A 194 4.77 16.59 -18.50
N TYR A 195 4.00 17.60 -18.12
CA TYR A 195 3.45 18.56 -19.10
C TYR A 195 4.52 19.46 -19.72
N LYS A 196 5.48 19.93 -18.93
CA LYS A 196 6.61 20.73 -19.42
C LYS A 196 7.43 20.00 -20.50
N LEU A 197 7.54 18.67 -20.39
CA LEU A 197 8.22 17.82 -21.37
C LEU A 197 7.34 17.40 -22.54
N GLY A 198 6.10 17.91 -22.64
CA GLY A 198 5.19 17.63 -23.77
C GLY A 198 4.31 16.38 -23.58
N GLY A 199 4.24 15.80 -22.39
CA GLY A 199 3.41 14.63 -22.13
C GLY A 199 1.91 14.93 -22.21
N LYS A 200 1.12 13.94 -22.63
CA LYS A 200 -0.35 14.03 -22.76
C LYS A 200 -1.04 13.11 -21.76
N LEU A 201 -1.86 13.69 -20.88
CA LEU A 201 -2.70 12.95 -19.91
C LEU A 201 -4.15 12.92 -20.36
N ILE A 202 -4.78 11.74 -20.33
CA ILE A 202 -6.19 11.54 -20.62
C ILE A 202 -6.84 10.90 -19.39
N THR A 203 -7.64 11.66 -18.67
CA THR A 203 -8.43 11.19 -17.51
C THR A 203 -9.79 10.66 -17.94
N LYS A 204 -10.53 10.01 -17.03
CA LYS A 204 -11.81 9.32 -17.30
C LYS A 204 -11.70 8.36 -18.49
N CYS A 205 -10.56 7.66 -18.55
CA CYS A 205 -10.19 6.78 -19.65
C CYS A 205 -9.69 5.43 -19.12
N PRO A 206 -10.60 4.56 -18.61
CA PRO A 206 -10.23 3.24 -18.14
C PRO A 206 -9.69 2.38 -19.28
N ALA A 207 -8.50 1.81 -19.11
CA ALA A 207 -7.98 0.75 -19.96
C ALA A 207 -8.84 -0.50 -19.79
N THR A 208 -9.13 -1.20 -20.88
CA THR A 208 -10.01 -2.38 -20.88
C THR A 208 -9.33 -3.65 -21.37
N ARG A 209 -8.34 -3.52 -22.27
CA ARG A 209 -7.66 -4.67 -22.89
C ARG A 209 -6.28 -4.26 -23.42
N LEU A 210 -5.29 -5.13 -23.24
CA LEU A 210 -4.03 -5.08 -23.98
C LEU A 210 -4.24 -5.64 -25.40
N ILE A 211 -3.79 -4.92 -26.40
CA ILE A 211 -3.79 -5.38 -27.78
C ILE A 211 -2.44 -6.03 -28.04
N SER A 212 -2.44 -7.28 -28.42
CA SER A 212 -1.23 -8.08 -28.60
C SER A 212 -1.27 -8.90 -29.87
N ARG A 213 -0.10 -9.33 -30.34
CA ARG A 213 0.05 -10.39 -31.34
C ARG A 213 0.88 -11.53 -30.79
N GLU A 214 0.63 -12.73 -31.26
CA GLU A 214 1.47 -13.89 -31.01
C GLU A 214 2.66 -13.87 -31.96
N LEU A 215 3.83 -14.23 -31.46
CA LEU A 215 5.07 -14.34 -32.23
C LEU A 215 5.31 -15.81 -32.61
N GLU A 216 6.21 -16.06 -33.54
CA GLU A 216 6.54 -17.40 -34.04
C GLU A 216 7.00 -18.37 -32.93
N ASP A 217 7.62 -17.86 -31.89
CA ASP A 217 8.05 -18.62 -30.70
C ASP A 217 6.93 -18.85 -29.65
N GLY A 218 5.70 -18.46 -29.97
CA GLY A 218 4.54 -18.54 -29.09
C GLY A 218 4.56 -17.52 -27.93
N SER A 219 5.52 -16.59 -27.91
CA SER A 219 5.50 -15.45 -26.99
C SER A 219 4.57 -14.35 -27.50
N ARG A 220 4.22 -13.39 -26.62
CA ARG A 220 3.34 -12.28 -27.00
C ARG A 220 4.10 -10.96 -27.09
N GLU A 221 3.68 -10.12 -28.02
CA GLU A 221 4.13 -8.74 -28.18
C GLU A 221 2.94 -7.79 -28.02
N ILE A 222 3.07 -6.77 -27.17
CA ILE A 222 2.04 -5.76 -26.95
C ILE A 222 2.18 -4.64 -27.95
N LEU A 223 1.07 -4.32 -28.62
CA LEU A 223 0.97 -3.33 -29.68
C LEU A 223 0.33 -2.03 -29.20
N GLY A 224 -0.51 -2.10 -28.16
CA GLY A 224 -1.26 -0.96 -27.64
C GLY A 224 -2.32 -1.37 -26.63
N VAL A 225 -3.25 -0.47 -26.38
CA VAL A 225 -4.33 -0.63 -25.38
C VAL A 225 -5.65 -0.19 -25.99
N SER A 226 -6.70 -0.97 -25.69
CA SER A 226 -8.09 -0.53 -25.82
C SER A 226 -8.50 0.15 -24.51
N CYS A 227 -9.15 1.29 -24.60
CA CYS A 227 -9.70 2.01 -23.46
C CYS A 227 -11.06 2.63 -23.79
N LEU A 228 -11.81 3.03 -22.79
CA LEU A 228 -13.09 3.72 -22.95
C LEU A 228 -12.92 5.22 -22.74
N ARG A 229 -13.42 6.01 -23.67
CA ARG A 229 -13.50 7.47 -23.55
C ARG A 229 -14.89 7.95 -23.96
N ASN A 230 -15.60 8.62 -23.06
CA ASN A 230 -16.99 9.04 -23.29
C ASN A 230 -17.89 7.88 -23.79
N ASN A 231 -17.76 6.71 -23.16
CA ASN A 231 -18.45 5.45 -23.50
C ASN A 231 -18.17 4.92 -24.91
N LYS A 232 -17.14 5.41 -25.59
CA LYS A 232 -16.67 4.86 -26.86
C LYS A 232 -15.34 4.16 -26.66
N GLU A 233 -15.17 2.99 -27.26
CA GLU A 233 -13.89 2.31 -27.34
C GLU A 233 -12.97 3.13 -28.23
N ILE A 234 -11.74 3.36 -27.76
CA ILE A 234 -10.64 3.93 -28.50
C ILE A 234 -9.42 3.04 -28.39
N LEU A 235 -8.68 2.93 -29.49
CA LEU A 235 -7.48 2.11 -29.63
C LEU A 235 -6.25 3.02 -29.68
N ILE A 236 -5.32 2.84 -28.73
CA ILE A 236 -4.09 3.63 -28.64
C ILE A 236 -2.91 2.73 -28.98
N LYS A 237 -2.23 3.03 -30.10
CA LYS A 237 -0.99 2.36 -30.51
C LYS A 237 0.17 2.81 -29.63
N ALA A 238 0.96 1.83 -29.15
CA ALA A 238 2.19 2.07 -28.39
C ALA A 238 3.39 1.52 -29.19
N ARG A 239 4.06 2.39 -29.98
CA ARG A 239 5.14 1.97 -30.89
C ARG A 239 6.30 1.27 -30.17
N LYS A 240 6.61 1.68 -28.95
CA LYS A 240 7.69 1.11 -28.13
C LYS A 240 7.18 0.21 -27.00
N GLY A 241 5.96 0.45 -26.51
CA GLY A 241 5.31 -0.44 -25.57
C GLY A 241 4.49 0.26 -24.49
N VAL A 242 4.01 -0.55 -23.54
CA VAL A 242 3.05 -0.18 -22.50
C VAL A 242 3.68 -0.36 -21.11
N LEU A 243 3.53 0.65 -20.26
CA LEU A 243 3.79 0.55 -18.83
C LEU A 243 2.46 0.43 -18.07
N LEU A 244 2.22 -0.71 -17.41
CA LEU A 244 1.12 -0.89 -16.48
C LEU A 244 1.53 -0.37 -15.09
N SER A 245 0.86 0.68 -14.62
CA SER A 245 1.01 1.28 -13.29
C SER A 245 -0.35 1.66 -12.70
N ALA A 246 -1.34 0.78 -12.94
CA ALA A 246 -2.76 1.00 -12.69
C ALA A 246 -3.21 0.74 -11.24
N GLY A 247 -2.26 0.60 -10.31
CA GLY A 247 -2.54 0.26 -8.92
C GLY A 247 -2.78 -1.23 -8.69
N GLY A 248 -3.27 -1.58 -7.50
CA GLY A 248 -3.57 -2.95 -7.09
C GLY A 248 -5.04 -3.31 -7.26
N PHE A 249 -5.48 -4.32 -6.47
CA PHE A 249 -6.85 -4.83 -6.48
C PHE A 249 -7.58 -4.66 -5.12
N ASP A 250 -7.16 -3.68 -4.36
CA ASP A 250 -7.63 -3.40 -2.99
C ASP A 250 -9.13 -3.09 -2.89
N HIS A 251 -9.76 -2.63 -3.97
CA HIS A 251 -11.22 -2.46 -4.08
C HIS A 251 -11.93 -3.52 -4.95
N ASN A 252 -11.26 -4.63 -5.25
CA ASN A 252 -11.88 -5.79 -5.89
C ASN A 252 -12.04 -6.92 -4.85
N LEU A 253 -13.23 -7.00 -4.23
CA LEU A 253 -13.49 -7.97 -3.16
C LEU A 253 -13.34 -9.43 -3.61
N GLU A 254 -13.65 -9.75 -4.86
CA GLU A 254 -13.50 -11.12 -5.37
C GLU A 254 -12.02 -11.49 -5.53
N MET A 255 -11.18 -10.60 -6.07
CA MET A 255 -9.73 -10.83 -6.11
C MET A 255 -9.14 -10.92 -4.69
N LYS A 256 -9.59 -10.07 -3.75
CA LYS A 256 -9.14 -10.15 -2.35
C LYS A 256 -9.50 -11.49 -1.70
N LYS A 257 -10.71 -11.99 -1.88
CA LYS A 257 -11.13 -13.31 -1.38
C LYS A 257 -10.36 -14.46 -2.02
N GLN A 258 -10.08 -14.35 -3.32
CA GLN A 258 -9.40 -15.39 -4.09
C GLN A 258 -7.92 -15.47 -3.73
N PHE A 259 -7.25 -14.34 -3.55
CA PHE A 259 -5.80 -14.29 -3.48
C PHE A 259 -5.25 -14.04 -2.08
N LEU A 260 -5.83 -13.12 -1.28
CA LEU A 260 -5.23 -12.75 -0.01
C LEU A 260 -5.28 -13.89 1.02
N ARG A 261 -4.27 -13.92 1.89
CA ARG A 261 -4.13 -14.93 2.97
C ARG A 261 -5.30 -14.99 3.96
N GLY A 262 -6.08 -13.92 4.04
CA GLY A 262 -7.20 -13.82 4.96
C GLY A 262 -8.04 -12.57 4.73
N PRO A 263 -9.07 -12.35 5.56
CA PRO A 263 -9.99 -11.23 5.41
C PRO A 263 -9.29 -9.87 5.51
N ALA A 264 -9.51 -9.02 4.52
CA ALA A 264 -9.17 -7.60 4.53
C ALA A 264 -10.36 -6.83 3.91
N PRO A 265 -11.52 -6.75 4.61
CA PRO A 265 -12.75 -6.26 3.99
C PRO A 265 -12.73 -4.78 3.68
N TYR A 266 -11.86 -4.03 4.32
CA TYR A 266 -11.75 -2.58 4.17
C TYR A 266 -10.46 -2.20 3.45
N SER A 267 -10.51 -1.12 2.65
CA SER A 267 -9.32 -0.50 2.06
C SER A 267 -9.34 1.01 2.26
N ILE A 268 -8.19 1.57 2.60
CA ILE A 268 -7.98 3.02 2.71
C ILE A 268 -7.62 3.61 1.33
N GLY A 269 -7.29 2.76 0.35
CA GLY A 269 -6.93 3.14 -1.00
C GLY A 269 -8.07 3.80 -1.80
N VAL A 270 -7.74 4.30 -2.99
CA VAL A 270 -8.73 4.88 -3.89
C VAL A 270 -9.62 3.81 -4.51
N LYS A 271 -10.93 4.08 -4.59
CA LYS A 271 -11.95 3.13 -5.06
C LYS A 271 -11.77 2.66 -6.51
N THR A 272 -10.90 3.30 -7.26
CA THR A 272 -10.56 2.93 -8.64
C THR A 272 -9.53 1.81 -8.76
N ASN A 273 -8.92 1.36 -7.66
CA ASN A 273 -7.98 0.23 -7.66
C ASN A 273 -8.72 -1.11 -7.67
N THR A 274 -9.12 -1.55 -8.85
CA THR A 274 -9.94 -2.76 -9.06
C THR A 274 -9.19 -3.90 -9.74
N GLY A 275 -7.85 -3.80 -9.88
CA GLY A 275 -7.00 -4.85 -10.46
C GLY A 275 -6.97 -4.87 -11.98
N ASP A 276 -7.44 -3.82 -12.65
CA ASP A 276 -7.62 -3.81 -14.11
C ASP A 276 -6.34 -4.14 -14.87
N GLY A 277 -5.20 -3.53 -14.46
CA GLY A 277 -3.92 -3.78 -15.11
C GLY A 277 -3.41 -5.21 -14.92
N ILE A 278 -3.67 -5.81 -13.75
CA ILE A 278 -3.33 -7.21 -13.46
C ILE A 278 -4.18 -8.14 -14.32
N LEU A 279 -5.50 -7.91 -14.37
CA LEU A 279 -6.43 -8.70 -15.16
C LEU A 279 -6.12 -8.66 -16.66
N MET A 280 -5.78 -7.45 -17.18
CA MET A 280 -5.34 -7.30 -18.57
C MET A 280 -4.03 -8.06 -18.86
N ALA A 281 -3.08 -8.02 -17.92
CA ALA A 281 -1.82 -8.75 -18.07
C ALA A 281 -2.03 -10.27 -18.04
N MET A 282 -2.91 -10.77 -17.16
CA MET A 282 -3.28 -12.20 -17.14
C MET A 282 -3.86 -12.68 -18.48
N GLN A 283 -4.67 -11.87 -19.15
CA GLN A 283 -5.26 -12.20 -20.45
C GLN A 283 -4.20 -12.41 -21.54
N VAL A 284 -3.03 -11.82 -21.41
CA VAL A 284 -1.91 -11.99 -22.35
C VAL A 284 -0.84 -12.97 -21.83
N GLY A 285 -1.14 -13.72 -20.77
CA GLY A 285 -0.32 -14.80 -20.26
C GLY A 285 0.70 -14.40 -19.20
N ALA A 286 0.58 -13.21 -18.58
CA ALA A 286 1.48 -12.80 -17.50
C ALA A 286 1.42 -13.74 -16.30
N ASP A 287 2.59 -14.06 -15.74
CA ASP A 287 2.75 -14.70 -14.45
C ASP A 287 2.54 -13.67 -13.31
N LEU A 288 2.08 -14.14 -12.16
CA LEU A 288 1.78 -13.32 -10.99
C LEU A 288 2.72 -13.64 -9.83
N LYS A 289 2.95 -12.66 -8.96
CA LYS A 289 3.78 -12.82 -7.78
C LYS A 289 3.18 -12.08 -6.58
N ASN A 290 3.40 -12.61 -5.38
CA ASN A 290 3.03 -12.01 -4.10
C ASN A 290 1.52 -11.71 -3.93
N MET A 291 0.66 -12.42 -4.64
CA MET A 291 -0.79 -12.17 -4.68
C MET A 291 -1.48 -12.38 -3.33
N ASN A 292 -0.89 -13.18 -2.44
CA ASN A 292 -1.41 -13.45 -1.10
C ASN A 292 -1.15 -12.34 -0.08
N GLU A 293 -0.49 -11.24 -0.48
CA GLU A 293 -0.06 -10.17 0.41
C GLU A 293 -0.73 -8.84 0.08
N ALA A 294 -0.94 -8.04 1.12
CA ALA A 294 -1.36 -6.65 1.03
C ALA A 294 -0.46 -5.78 1.92
N TRP A 295 -0.44 -4.51 1.64
CA TRP A 295 0.08 -3.49 2.54
C TRP A 295 -0.96 -3.29 3.63
N GLY A 296 -0.83 -4.09 4.69
CA GLY A 296 -1.85 -4.23 5.71
C GLY A 296 -1.90 -3.06 6.70
N THR A 297 -3.04 -2.86 7.32
CA THR A 297 -3.25 -1.89 8.41
C THR A 297 -4.42 -2.32 9.29
N THR A 298 -4.70 -1.56 10.33
CA THR A 298 -5.86 -1.75 11.21
C THR A 298 -6.76 -0.51 11.18
N VAL A 299 -8.07 -0.75 11.22
CA VAL A 299 -9.10 0.30 11.30
C VAL A 299 -10.09 -0.01 12.43
N TYR A 300 -10.80 1.00 12.93
CA TYR A 300 -11.99 0.73 13.73
C TYR A 300 -13.08 0.23 12.80
N LYS A 301 -13.66 -0.91 13.09
CA LYS A 301 -14.64 -1.58 12.22
C LYS A 301 -15.86 -0.71 11.98
N ASP A 302 -16.48 -0.21 13.05
CA ASP A 302 -17.69 0.62 12.93
C ASP A 302 -17.43 1.92 12.15
N GLU A 303 -16.26 2.55 12.35
CA GLU A 303 -15.85 3.74 11.58
C GLU A 303 -15.70 3.42 10.10
N ALA A 304 -15.08 2.27 9.78
CA ALA A 304 -14.90 1.82 8.40
C ALA A 304 -16.24 1.47 7.74
N GLU A 305 -17.14 0.79 8.45
CA GLU A 305 -18.49 0.49 7.95
C GLU A 305 -19.30 1.76 7.66
N LEU A 306 -19.26 2.74 8.56
CA LEU A 306 -19.89 4.05 8.35
C LEU A 306 -19.29 4.80 7.15
N ALA A 307 -17.96 4.76 6.99
CA ALA A 307 -17.29 5.38 5.85
C ALA A 307 -17.70 4.73 4.52
N VAL A 308 -17.80 3.39 4.48
CA VAL A 308 -18.29 2.65 3.31
C VAL A 308 -19.75 3.02 2.99
N GLN A 309 -20.63 3.03 4.01
CA GLN A 309 -22.05 3.38 3.85
C GLN A 309 -22.25 4.82 3.33
N ASN A 310 -21.46 5.76 3.84
CA ASN A 310 -21.52 7.17 3.47
C ASN A 310 -20.69 7.52 2.23
N ASN A 311 -20.03 6.54 1.61
CA ASN A 311 -19.14 6.73 0.47
C ASN A 311 -17.99 7.72 0.73
N THR A 312 -17.48 7.76 1.98
CA THR A 312 -16.35 8.60 2.41
C THR A 312 -15.07 7.80 2.52
N ALA A 313 -13.95 8.47 2.77
CA ALA A 313 -12.66 7.82 3.05
C ALA A 313 -12.67 7.18 4.45
N ILE A 314 -12.04 6.02 4.57
CA ILE A 314 -11.79 5.37 5.86
C ILE A 314 -10.60 6.05 6.53
N SER A 315 -10.70 6.32 7.85
CA SER A 315 -9.67 7.01 8.60
C SER A 315 -8.54 6.08 9.05
N LEU A 316 -7.39 6.67 9.36
CA LEU A 316 -6.24 6.01 9.98
C LEU A 316 -6.23 6.11 11.51
N ASN A 317 -7.33 6.51 12.16
CA ASN A 317 -7.39 6.75 13.60
C ASN A 317 -6.89 5.54 14.40
N CYS A 318 -7.40 4.35 14.13
CA CYS A 318 -7.04 3.14 14.88
C CYS A 318 -5.53 2.84 14.87
N VAL A 319 -4.91 2.84 13.68
CA VAL A 319 -3.46 2.55 13.56
C VAL A 319 -2.62 3.68 14.15
N THR A 320 -3.04 4.92 13.99
CA THR A 320 -2.33 6.10 14.50
C THR A 320 -2.38 6.13 16.02
N GLU A 321 -3.56 5.98 16.62
CA GLU A 321 -3.75 5.98 18.07
C GLU A 321 -3.02 4.80 18.73
N LYS A 322 -3.09 3.61 18.14
CA LYS A 322 -2.29 2.45 18.55
C LYS A 322 -0.79 2.77 18.59
N LYS A 323 -0.28 3.46 17.57
CA LYS A 323 1.15 3.79 17.46
C LYS A 323 1.59 4.84 18.47
N TYR A 324 0.81 5.91 18.63
CA TYR A 324 1.23 7.04 19.47
C TYR A 324 0.92 6.90 20.95
N TYR A 325 -0.12 6.14 21.35
CA TYR A 325 -0.49 6.02 22.78
C TYR A 325 0.10 4.79 23.44
N PRO A 326 0.95 4.96 24.48
CA PRO A 326 1.62 3.84 25.15
C PRO A 326 0.70 3.01 26.05
N SER A 327 -0.41 3.59 26.56
CA SER A 327 -1.40 2.90 27.41
C SER A 327 -2.54 2.30 26.57
N CYS A 328 -2.21 1.41 25.66
CA CYS A 328 -3.18 0.68 24.84
C CYS A 328 -2.73 -0.77 24.61
N ILE A 329 -3.68 -1.68 24.41
CA ILE A 329 -3.42 -3.05 23.95
C ILE A 329 -4.42 -3.47 22.90
N LEU A 330 -4.02 -4.40 22.02
CA LEU A 330 -4.89 -5.06 21.05
C LEU A 330 -5.13 -6.50 21.50
N VAL A 331 -6.39 -6.88 21.69
CA VAL A 331 -6.78 -8.22 22.15
C VAL A 331 -7.73 -8.89 21.18
N ASN A 332 -7.67 -10.21 21.11
CA ASN A 332 -8.56 -11.03 20.30
C ASN A 332 -9.89 -11.35 21.03
N LYS A 333 -10.75 -12.14 20.38
CA LYS A 333 -12.04 -12.60 20.93
C LYS A 333 -11.93 -13.35 22.26
N HIS A 334 -10.75 -13.91 22.57
CA HIS A 334 -10.47 -14.59 23.84
C HIS A 334 -9.90 -13.65 24.92
N GLY A 335 -9.85 -12.35 24.66
CA GLY A 335 -9.28 -11.36 25.58
C GLY A 335 -7.76 -11.44 25.73
N LYS A 336 -7.05 -12.04 24.78
CA LYS A 336 -5.58 -12.21 24.77
C LYS A 336 -4.93 -11.27 23.77
N ARG A 337 -3.80 -10.66 24.15
CA ARG A 337 -2.94 -9.94 23.19
C ARG A 337 -2.39 -10.93 22.19
N PHE A 338 -2.16 -10.47 20.96
CA PHE A 338 -1.69 -11.33 19.85
C PHE A 338 -0.62 -10.66 18.96
N SER A 339 -0.20 -9.46 19.30
CA SER A 339 0.87 -8.76 18.55
C SER A 339 1.56 -7.70 19.42
N ASN A 340 2.71 -7.22 18.96
CA ASN A 340 3.31 -5.99 19.42
C ASN A 340 2.54 -4.79 18.83
N GLU A 341 1.78 -4.08 19.64
CA GLU A 341 0.96 -2.95 19.19
C GLU A 341 1.77 -1.77 18.68
N LYS A 342 3.07 -1.71 18.99
CA LYS A 342 4.00 -0.67 18.54
C LYS A 342 4.80 -1.04 17.29
N ALA A 343 4.74 -2.30 16.87
CA ALA A 343 5.30 -2.75 15.60
C ALA A 343 4.68 -1.98 14.43
N ASP A 344 5.27 -2.10 13.27
CA ASP A 344 4.70 -1.55 12.05
C ASP A 344 3.29 -2.12 11.78
N TYR A 345 2.51 -1.36 11.05
CA TYR A 345 1.10 -1.70 10.82
C TYR A 345 0.89 -2.95 9.97
N ASP A 346 1.83 -3.26 9.09
CA ASP A 346 1.79 -4.45 8.23
C ASP A 346 2.03 -5.73 9.06
N SER A 347 3.01 -5.72 9.96
CA SER A 347 3.25 -6.83 10.89
C SER A 347 2.04 -7.11 11.78
N THR A 348 1.37 -6.06 12.29
CA THR A 348 0.13 -6.21 13.05
C THR A 348 -0.99 -6.80 12.20
N TRP A 349 -1.15 -6.36 10.95
CA TRP A 349 -2.16 -6.88 10.03
C TRP A 349 -2.00 -8.39 9.79
N ARG A 350 -0.78 -8.87 9.61
CA ARG A 350 -0.50 -10.31 9.41
C ARG A 350 -0.95 -11.14 10.60
N SER A 351 -0.83 -10.63 11.81
CA SER A 351 -1.24 -11.32 13.04
C SER A 351 -2.74 -11.56 13.14
N PHE A 352 -3.59 -10.85 12.41
CA PHE A 352 -5.04 -11.11 12.38
C PHE A 352 -5.40 -12.45 11.74
N HIS A 353 -4.57 -12.97 10.84
CA HIS A 353 -4.91 -14.11 9.98
C HIS A 353 -4.51 -15.48 10.54
N GLU A 354 -4.11 -15.53 11.82
CA GLU A 354 -3.89 -16.78 12.52
C GLU A 354 -5.21 -17.50 12.74
N LYS A 355 -5.21 -18.81 12.50
CA LYS A 355 -6.39 -19.68 12.69
C LYS A 355 -6.30 -20.44 14.02
N GLU A 356 -7.47 -20.79 14.55
CA GLU A 356 -7.57 -21.65 15.71
C GLU A 356 -6.89 -22.99 15.46
N ASN A 357 -6.00 -23.40 16.37
CA ASN A 357 -5.16 -24.58 16.20
C ASN A 357 -5.89 -25.91 16.47
N TRP A 358 -7.13 -25.87 16.98
CA TRP A 358 -7.96 -27.10 17.21
C TRP A 358 -8.89 -27.44 16.06
N GLY A 359 -8.70 -26.84 14.87
CA GLY A 359 -9.42 -27.21 13.66
C GLY A 359 -10.81 -26.59 13.46
N SER A 360 -11.16 -25.52 14.20
CA SER A 360 -12.45 -24.83 14.05
C SER A 360 -12.59 -24.04 12.77
N LEU A 361 -11.50 -23.86 11.99
CA LEU A 361 -11.41 -23.03 10.79
C LEU A 361 -11.63 -21.52 11.01
N GLU A 362 -11.93 -21.10 12.23
CA GLU A 362 -12.11 -19.71 12.60
C GLU A 362 -10.75 -19.00 12.72
N TYR A 363 -10.75 -17.68 12.51
CA TYR A 363 -9.59 -16.86 12.84
C TYR A 363 -9.57 -16.57 14.34
N THR A 364 -8.42 -16.84 14.98
CA THR A 364 -8.22 -16.62 16.43
C THR A 364 -8.35 -15.14 16.79
N ASN A 365 -7.83 -14.28 15.92
CA ASN A 365 -7.69 -12.86 16.16
C ASN A 365 -8.75 -11.99 15.43
N ILE A 366 -9.85 -12.60 14.99
CA ILE A 366 -11.03 -11.91 14.44
C ILE A 366 -12.29 -12.45 15.11
N PRO A 367 -13.08 -11.60 15.78
CA PRO A 367 -12.90 -10.17 16.01
C PRO A 367 -11.75 -9.85 16.98
N ALA A 368 -11.21 -8.65 16.86
CA ALA A 368 -10.23 -8.09 17.78
C ALA A 368 -10.71 -6.75 18.34
N TYR A 369 -10.13 -6.33 19.46
CA TYR A 369 -10.55 -5.11 20.15
C TYR A 369 -9.34 -4.31 20.59
N GLN A 370 -9.35 -3.02 20.27
CA GLN A 370 -8.38 -2.06 20.77
C GLN A 370 -8.87 -1.53 22.12
N ILE A 371 -8.05 -1.67 23.17
CA ILE A 371 -8.37 -1.28 24.54
C ILE A 371 -7.48 -0.12 24.96
N TYR A 372 -8.07 0.88 25.64
CA TYR A 372 -7.42 2.08 26.13
C TYR A 372 -7.84 2.40 27.55
N ASP A 373 -7.07 3.25 28.22
CA ASP A 373 -7.47 3.90 29.47
C ASP A 373 -7.66 5.42 29.30
N GLN A 374 -8.01 6.12 30.37
CA GLN A 374 -8.29 7.55 30.35
C GLN A 374 -7.10 8.41 29.92
N LYS A 375 -5.85 7.96 30.10
CA LYS A 375 -4.65 8.70 29.70
C LYS A 375 -4.65 9.07 28.21
N VAL A 376 -5.21 8.19 27.36
CA VAL A 376 -5.31 8.45 25.92
C VAL A 376 -6.18 9.69 25.65
N ARG A 377 -7.28 9.87 26.38
CA ARG A 377 -8.16 11.03 26.26
C ARG A 377 -7.49 12.34 26.71
N GLU A 378 -6.60 12.24 27.68
CA GLU A 378 -5.87 13.40 28.23
C GLU A 378 -4.68 13.79 27.36
N GLN A 379 -4.07 12.83 26.67
CA GLN A 379 -2.89 13.04 25.84
C GLN A 379 -3.22 13.43 24.40
N GLY A 380 -4.42 13.11 23.88
CA GLY A 380 -4.73 13.33 22.50
C GLY A 380 -6.17 13.01 22.09
N THR A 381 -6.33 12.23 21.04
CA THR A 381 -7.64 11.89 20.46
C THR A 381 -7.99 10.41 20.66
N LEU A 382 -9.29 10.11 20.66
CA LEU A 382 -9.83 8.76 20.53
C LEU A 382 -10.87 8.76 19.41
N ALA A 383 -10.67 7.96 18.38
CA ALA A 383 -11.38 8.03 17.10
C ALA A 383 -11.38 9.45 16.50
N GLY A 384 -10.23 10.12 16.56
CA GLY A 384 -10.07 11.49 16.09
C GLY A 384 -10.80 12.55 16.93
N LYS A 385 -11.42 12.19 18.08
CA LYS A 385 -12.13 13.11 18.98
C LYS A 385 -11.25 13.50 20.16
N SER A 386 -11.00 14.80 20.30
CA SER A 386 -10.23 15.36 21.43
C SER A 386 -10.96 15.20 22.78
N ALA A 387 -10.26 15.50 23.88
CA ALA A 387 -10.77 15.28 25.24
C ALA A 387 -12.14 15.92 25.53
N ASN A 388 -12.37 17.12 24.98
CA ASN A 388 -13.61 17.89 25.14
C ASN A 388 -14.74 17.50 24.17
N GLN A 389 -14.50 16.59 23.24
CA GLN A 389 -15.50 16.11 22.28
C GLN A 389 -16.07 14.76 22.75
N LYS A 390 -17.34 14.52 22.44
CA LYS A 390 -18.00 13.23 22.69
C LYS A 390 -17.37 12.15 21.81
N ILE A 391 -16.97 11.03 22.41
CA ILE A 391 -16.53 9.84 21.66
C ILE A 391 -17.69 9.24 20.88
N PRO A 392 -17.43 8.57 19.74
CA PRO A 392 -18.48 7.89 18.98
C PRO A 392 -19.21 6.84 19.81
N GLY A 393 -20.50 6.67 19.54
CA GLY A 393 -21.37 5.77 20.28
C GLY A 393 -21.02 4.27 20.15
N TRP A 394 -20.22 3.92 19.15
CA TRP A 394 -19.72 2.56 18.96
C TRP A 394 -18.49 2.22 19.85
N PHE A 395 -17.88 3.19 20.54
CA PHE A 395 -16.93 2.90 21.61
C PHE A 395 -17.66 2.44 22.87
N SER A 396 -17.25 1.32 23.42
CA SER A 396 -17.64 0.89 24.75
C SER A 396 -16.79 1.60 25.81
N GLN A 397 -17.41 2.02 26.91
CA GLN A 397 -16.75 2.66 28.04
C GLN A 397 -17.20 2.00 29.36
N SER A 398 -16.26 1.81 30.31
CA SER A 398 -16.57 1.26 31.65
C SER A 398 -15.57 1.75 32.69
N PRO A 399 -15.99 1.92 33.96
CA PRO A 399 -15.06 2.22 35.06
C PRO A 399 -14.13 1.04 35.43
N THR A 400 -14.40 -0.18 34.92
CA THR A 400 -13.59 -1.37 35.23
C THR A 400 -13.31 -2.18 33.96
N ILE A 401 -12.17 -2.88 33.92
CA ILE A 401 -11.79 -3.79 32.82
C ILE A 401 -12.84 -4.92 32.67
N LYS A 402 -13.28 -5.53 33.75
CA LYS A 402 -14.33 -6.56 33.70
C LYS A 402 -15.66 -6.04 33.16
N GLY A 403 -16.02 -4.80 33.50
CA GLY A 403 -17.22 -4.15 32.98
C GLY A 403 -17.09 -3.82 31.46
N LEU A 404 -15.90 -3.42 31.02
CA LEU A 404 -15.60 -3.20 29.60
C LEU A 404 -15.69 -4.53 28.83
N ALA A 405 -15.08 -5.60 29.34
CA ALA A 405 -15.10 -6.92 28.72
C ALA A 405 -16.53 -7.43 28.48
N ARG A 406 -17.44 -7.27 29.46
CA ARG A 406 -18.86 -7.64 29.27
C ARG A 406 -19.52 -6.88 28.13
N LYS A 407 -19.24 -5.57 27.98
CA LYS A 407 -19.75 -4.74 26.89
C LYS A 407 -19.21 -5.18 25.52
N LEU A 408 -17.96 -5.59 25.46
CA LEU A 408 -17.29 -6.09 24.26
C LEU A 408 -17.56 -7.59 24.00
N LYS A 409 -18.31 -8.27 24.89
CA LYS A 409 -18.59 -9.72 24.80
C LYS A 409 -17.32 -10.58 24.85
N ILE A 410 -16.32 -10.13 25.59
CA ILE A 410 -15.09 -10.87 25.90
C ILE A 410 -15.24 -11.46 27.32
N ASP A 411 -14.60 -12.60 27.58
CA ASP A 411 -14.55 -13.14 28.96
C ASP A 411 -13.92 -12.13 29.92
N PRO A 412 -14.64 -11.73 31.02
CA PRO A 412 -14.17 -10.70 31.92
C PRO A 412 -12.91 -11.06 32.72
N GLN A 413 -12.74 -12.35 33.03
CA GLN A 413 -11.57 -12.82 33.74
C GLN A 413 -10.35 -12.87 32.82
N ALA A 414 -10.52 -13.36 31.59
CA ALA A 414 -9.45 -13.43 30.60
C ALA A 414 -8.91 -12.04 30.29
N LEU A 415 -9.78 -11.04 30.01
CA LEU A 415 -9.32 -9.68 29.73
C LEU A 415 -8.65 -9.04 30.96
N GLN A 416 -9.18 -9.25 32.18
CA GLN A 416 -8.56 -8.71 33.38
C GLN A 416 -7.15 -9.29 33.59
N GLN A 417 -6.97 -10.62 33.45
CA GLN A 417 -5.66 -11.26 33.53
C GLN A 417 -4.67 -10.71 32.51
N THR A 418 -5.11 -10.51 31.28
CA THR A 418 -4.29 -9.93 30.19
C THR A 418 -3.83 -8.52 30.53
N VAL A 419 -4.72 -7.66 31.05
CA VAL A 419 -4.38 -6.31 31.48
C VAL A 419 -3.44 -6.32 32.70
N ASP A 420 -3.69 -7.17 33.68
CA ASP A 420 -2.84 -7.27 34.88
C ASP A 420 -1.41 -7.71 34.52
N GLU A 421 -1.29 -8.67 33.60
CA GLU A 421 0.01 -9.13 33.08
C GLU A 421 0.72 -8.05 32.27
N TYR A 422 0.03 -7.41 31.33
CA TYR A 422 0.58 -6.29 30.56
C TYR A 422 1.04 -5.15 31.50
N ASN A 423 0.28 -4.84 32.53
CA ASN A 423 0.63 -3.80 33.48
C ASN A 423 1.91 -4.13 34.27
N LYS A 424 2.18 -5.41 34.56
CA LYS A 424 3.46 -5.85 35.14
C LYS A 424 4.61 -5.59 34.14
N PHE A 425 4.45 -5.98 32.89
CA PHE A 425 5.45 -5.72 31.85
C PHE A 425 5.72 -4.21 31.67
N ALA A 426 4.67 -3.41 31.58
CA ALA A 426 4.80 -1.97 31.42
C ALA A 426 5.50 -1.27 32.61
N LYS A 427 5.27 -1.75 33.85
CA LYS A 427 5.96 -1.27 35.06
C LYS A 427 7.44 -1.67 35.08
N ASN A 428 7.75 -2.87 34.60
CA ASN A 428 9.12 -3.38 34.54
C ASN A 428 9.90 -2.86 33.30
N GLY A 429 9.20 -2.28 32.31
CA GLY A 429 9.80 -1.80 31.07
C GLY A 429 10.18 -2.90 30.09
N GLU A 430 9.65 -4.12 30.24
CA GLU A 430 9.97 -5.27 29.38
C GLU A 430 8.73 -6.11 29.09
N ASP A 431 8.36 -6.25 27.81
CA ASP A 431 7.26 -7.10 27.35
C ASP A 431 7.81 -8.47 26.95
N LEU A 432 7.61 -9.47 27.82
CA LEU A 432 8.11 -10.83 27.64
C LEU A 432 7.36 -11.61 26.54
N HIS A 433 6.15 -11.17 26.14
CA HIS A 433 5.34 -11.89 25.15
C HIS A 433 5.61 -11.41 23.72
N PHE A 434 5.63 -10.09 23.50
CA PHE A 434 5.71 -9.53 22.14
C PHE A 434 6.88 -8.59 21.94
N GLN A 435 7.78 -8.48 22.95
CA GLN A 435 8.99 -7.64 22.91
C GLN A 435 8.69 -6.16 22.58
N ARG A 436 7.48 -5.69 22.94
CA ARG A 436 7.08 -4.30 22.73
C ARG A 436 7.99 -3.37 23.51
N GLY A 437 8.48 -2.34 22.84
CA GLY A 437 9.45 -1.41 23.40
C GLY A 437 10.92 -1.81 23.21
N LYS A 438 11.21 -2.98 22.61
CA LYS A 438 12.58 -3.42 22.37
C LYS A 438 13.26 -2.64 21.25
N THR A 439 12.57 -2.36 20.16
CA THR A 439 13.15 -1.65 19.01
C THR A 439 13.10 -0.13 19.19
N ALA A 440 14.00 0.59 18.54
CA ALA A 440 13.93 2.05 18.49
C ALA A 440 12.64 2.53 17.80
N TYR A 441 12.14 1.77 16.82
CA TYR A 441 10.87 2.06 16.17
C TYR A 441 9.69 2.04 17.16
N ASP A 442 9.62 1.04 18.05
CA ASP A 442 8.58 0.95 19.09
C ASP A 442 8.58 2.18 20.00
N ARG A 443 9.77 2.69 20.31
CA ARG A 443 10.01 3.85 21.20
C ARG A 443 10.05 5.19 20.45
N MET A 444 9.49 5.27 19.24
CA MET A 444 9.47 6.49 18.44
C MET A 444 10.87 7.08 18.16
N GLY A 445 11.88 6.22 18.05
CA GLY A 445 13.27 6.59 17.78
C GLY A 445 14.09 7.05 18.99
N THR A 446 13.53 6.97 20.19
CA THR A 446 14.19 7.34 21.45
C THR A 446 14.64 6.10 22.25
N ASP A 447 15.29 6.32 23.39
CA ASP A 447 15.61 5.25 24.35
C ASP A 447 14.58 5.13 25.47
N ASP A 448 13.54 6.00 25.50
CA ASP A 448 12.51 5.99 26.53
C ASP A 448 11.45 4.92 26.26
N VAL A 449 11.51 3.82 26.97
CA VAL A 449 10.55 2.72 26.90
C VAL A 449 9.11 3.13 27.27
N LYS A 450 8.94 4.22 28.04
CA LYS A 450 7.61 4.74 28.42
C LYS A 450 6.83 5.29 27.23
N LEU A 451 7.51 5.62 26.12
CA LEU A 451 6.85 5.96 24.86
C LEU A 451 6.26 4.74 24.14
N ALA A 452 6.77 3.55 24.45
CA ALA A 452 6.23 2.31 23.93
C ALA A 452 5.19 1.68 24.85
N MET A 453 5.41 1.71 26.18
CA MET A 453 4.57 1.01 27.17
C MET A 453 4.27 1.86 28.39
N GLN A 454 3.00 1.95 28.73
CA GLN A 454 2.51 2.46 30.02
C GLN A 454 1.38 1.55 30.51
N PRO A 455 1.23 1.36 31.84
CA PRO A 455 0.13 0.55 32.36
C PRO A 455 -1.24 1.07 31.91
N LEU A 456 -2.21 0.16 31.77
CA LEU A 456 -3.64 0.50 31.62
C LEU A 456 -4.25 0.47 33.03
N ASP A 457 -4.22 1.59 33.74
CA ASP A 457 -4.61 1.64 35.18
C ASP A 457 -5.47 2.87 35.54
N LYS A 458 -5.76 3.75 34.59
CA LYS A 458 -6.55 4.97 34.83
C LYS A 458 -7.96 4.85 34.24
N PRO A 459 -9.02 4.64 35.08
CA PRO A 459 -10.39 4.61 34.57
C PRO A 459 -10.88 5.99 34.13
N PRO A 460 -11.94 6.06 33.27
CA PRO A 460 -12.61 4.92 32.65
C PRO A 460 -11.77 4.28 31.55
N PHE A 461 -12.08 3.01 31.26
CA PHE A 461 -11.49 2.24 30.18
C PHE A 461 -12.39 2.27 28.96
N TYR A 462 -11.78 2.24 27.77
CA TYR A 462 -12.45 2.32 26.47
C TYR A 462 -12.09 1.14 25.60
N GLY A 463 -13.02 0.72 24.74
CA GLY A 463 -12.75 -0.34 23.78
C GLY A 463 -13.63 -0.25 22.56
N ALA A 464 -13.05 -0.61 21.42
CA ALA A 464 -13.75 -0.70 20.13
C ALA A 464 -13.23 -1.88 19.31
N GLU A 465 -14.07 -2.43 18.43
CA GLU A 465 -13.65 -3.49 17.52
C GLU A 465 -12.67 -2.94 16.49
N ALA A 466 -11.51 -3.58 16.37
CA ALA A 466 -10.48 -3.32 15.37
C ALA A 466 -10.54 -4.41 14.29
N ALA A 467 -10.45 -4.02 13.05
CA ALA A 467 -10.51 -4.93 11.91
C ALA A 467 -9.28 -4.81 11.01
N PRO A 468 -8.88 -5.91 10.34
CA PRO A 468 -7.83 -5.86 9.33
C PRO A 468 -8.33 -5.10 8.09
N ALA A 469 -7.48 -4.22 7.60
CA ALA A 469 -7.69 -3.40 6.39
C ALA A 469 -6.39 -3.36 5.58
N ASP A 470 -6.43 -2.74 4.41
CA ASP A 470 -5.23 -2.48 3.61
C ASP A 470 -5.16 -1.01 3.16
N ILE A 471 -3.96 -0.60 2.80
CA ILE A 471 -3.67 0.67 2.10
C ILE A 471 -3.34 0.43 0.63
N GLY A 472 -3.50 -0.81 0.17
CA GLY A 472 -3.25 -1.33 -1.17
C GLY A 472 -2.82 -2.78 -1.13
N THR A 473 -2.87 -3.46 -2.29
CA THR A 473 -2.37 -4.83 -2.42
C THR A 473 -0.91 -4.86 -2.84
N CYS A 474 -0.16 -5.89 -2.41
CA CYS A 474 1.25 -6.07 -2.73
C CYS A 474 1.46 -6.85 -4.02
N GLY A 475 0.58 -7.83 -4.28
CA GLY A 475 0.68 -8.73 -5.43
C GLY A 475 0.33 -8.10 -6.76
N GLY A 476 0.92 -8.65 -7.82
CA GLY A 476 0.69 -8.20 -9.20
C GLY A 476 1.50 -8.98 -10.21
N CYS A 477 1.73 -8.40 -11.39
CA CYS A 477 2.50 -9.02 -12.45
C CYS A 477 3.94 -9.33 -12.00
N LYS A 478 4.41 -10.55 -12.24
CA LYS A 478 5.82 -10.88 -12.09
C LYS A 478 6.64 -10.10 -13.10
N VAL A 479 7.73 -9.48 -12.64
CA VAL A 479 8.62 -8.71 -13.50
C VAL A 479 10.08 -9.09 -13.28
N ASN A 480 10.94 -8.80 -14.26
CA ASN A 480 12.38 -8.91 -14.14
C ASN A 480 13.04 -7.58 -13.69
N LYS A 481 14.39 -7.56 -13.57
CA LYS A 481 15.17 -6.37 -13.18
C LYS A 481 15.01 -5.16 -14.12
N SER A 482 14.52 -5.39 -15.34
CA SER A 482 14.21 -4.34 -16.34
C SER A 482 12.74 -3.91 -16.29
N ALA A 483 11.99 -4.30 -15.26
CA ALA A 483 10.55 -4.08 -15.08
C ALA A 483 9.66 -4.68 -16.19
N GLN A 484 10.20 -5.57 -17.05
CA GLN A 484 9.42 -6.28 -18.08
C GLN A 484 8.54 -7.35 -17.42
N VAL A 485 7.29 -7.43 -17.82
CA VAL A 485 6.35 -8.47 -17.35
C VAL A 485 6.78 -9.82 -17.92
N ILE A 486 6.74 -10.84 -17.07
CA ILE A 486 7.15 -12.22 -17.37
C ILE A 486 5.90 -13.08 -17.55
N ASP A 487 5.89 -13.93 -18.57
CA ASP A 487 4.82 -14.90 -18.81
C ASP A 487 4.96 -16.16 -17.92
N THR A 488 3.95 -17.02 -17.94
CA THR A 488 3.93 -18.29 -17.20
C THR A 488 4.99 -19.31 -17.63
N LEU A 489 5.67 -19.06 -18.76
CA LEU A 489 6.81 -19.85 -19.24
C LEU A 489 8.17 -19.18 -18.91
N ASN A 490 8.15 -18.18 -18.03
CA ASN A 490 9.30 -17.40 -17.59
C ASN A 490 9.99 -16.61 -18.71
N ARG A 491 9.27 -16.16 -19.73
CA ARG A 491 9.75 -15.34 -20.84
C ARG A 491 9.22 -13.91 -20.71
N PRO A 492 9.97 -12.86 -21.10
CA PRO A 492 9.44 -11.50 -21.14
C PRO A 492 8.32 -11.36 -22.18
N ILE A 493 7.17 -10.81 -21.78
CA ILE A 493 6.15 -10.34 -22.73
C ILE A 493 6.71 -9.07 -23.39
N LYS A 494 6.92 -9.13 -24.70
CA LYS A 494 7.58 -8.05 -25.42
C LYS A 494 6.77 -6.76 -25.33
N ARG A 495 7.45 -5.64 -25.07
CA ARG A 495 6.86 -4.29 -24.98
C ARG A 495 5.87 -4.09 -23.83
N LEU A 496 5.92 -4.93 -22.81
CA LEU A 496 5.11 -4.80 -21.61
C LEU A 496 5.99 -4.66 -20.37
N CYS A 497 5.83 -3.55 -19.65
CA CYS A 497 6.43 -3.32 -18.36
C CYS A 497 5.35 -3.12 -17.29
N SER A 498 5.71 -3.34 -16.01
CA SER A 498 4.81 -3.08 -14.89
C SER A 498 5.56 -2.49 -13.70
N SER A 499 4.89 -1.61 -12.94
CA SER A 499 5.42 -0.99 -11.72
C SER A 499 4.33 -0.68 -10.69
N GLY A 500 4.75 -0.31 -9.48
CA GLY A 500 3.83 -0.04 -8.37
C GLY A 500 3.04 -1.28 -7.95
N ASN A 501 1.87 -1.09 -7.35
CA ASN A 501 1.02 -2.20 -6.92
C ASN A 501 0.41 -3.03 -8.08
N ASN A 502 0.67 -2.63 -9.32
CA ASN A 502 0.35 -3.46 -10.49
C ASN A 502 1.41 -4.55 -10.71
N SER A 503 2.58 -4.42 -10.11
CA SER A 503 3.66 -5.42 -10.15
C SER A 503 3.83 -6.08 -8.79
N GLY A 504 4.21 -7.35 -8.80
CA GLY A 504 4.50 -8.11 -7.59
C GLY A 504 5.89 -7.87 -6.99
N VAL A 505 6.51 -6.72 -7.25
CA VAL A 505 7.86 -6.39 -6.72
C VAL A 505 7.81 -6.15 -5.22
N GLY A 506 6.79 -5.42 -4.77
CA GLY A 506 6.72 -4.99 -3.37
C GLY A 506 7.86 -4.04 -2.98
N SER A 507 8.54 -4.29 -1.85
CA SER A 507 9.61 -3.45 -1.24
C SER A 507 11.07 -3.94 -1.37
N PRO A 508 11.66 -4.54 -2.38
CA PRO A 508 11.34 -5.81 -3.03
C PRO A 508 11.08 -6.92 -2.01
N GLY A 509 9.95 -7.56 -2.17
CA GLY A 509 9.39 -8.51 -1.20
C GLY A 509 8.06 -8.00 -0.65
N THR A 510 7.53 -8.65 0.38
CA THR A 510 6.17 -8.41 0.85
C THR A 510 6.07 -7.66 2.17
N SER A 511 7.21 -7.25 2.75
CA SER A 511 7.27 -6.58 4.05
C SER A 511 7.73 -5.14 3.92
N TYR A 512 7.30 -4.29 4.85
CA TYR A 512 7.73 -2.89 4.92
C TYR A 512 9.11 -2.74 5.54
N GLY A 513 10.06 -2.10 4.84
CA GLY A 513 11.38 -1.76 5.37
C GLY A 513 11.42 -0.47 6.18
N GLY A 514 10.51 0.44 5.89
CA GLY A 514 10.40 1.75 6.52
C GLY A 514 9.28 2.57 5.90
N GLY A 515 9.02 3.76 6.42
CA GLY A 515 7.99 4.67 5.89
C GLY A 515 8.24 5.00 4.42
N GLY A 516 7.28 4.69 3.56
CA GLY A 516 7.39 4.86 2.11
C GLY A 516 7.88 3.63 1.35
N GLY A 517 7.90 2.46 2.00
CA GLY A 517 8.31 1.17 1.41
C GLY A 517 7.48 0.72 0.20
N THR A 518 6.34 1.32 -0.07
CA THR A 518 5.55 1.12 -1.30
C THR A 518 5.93 2.11 -2.39
N ILE A 519 6.00 3.41 -2.06
CA ILE A 519 6.22 4.47 -3.05
C ILE A 519 7.66 4.42 -3.59
N GLY A 520 8.66 4.20 -2.75
CA GLY A 520 10.06 4.16 -3.17
C GLY A 520 10.32 3.14 -4.28
N PRO A 521 10.01 1.84 -4.07
CA PRO A 521 10.13 0.83 -5.12
C PRO A 521 9.24 1.11 -6.34
N ALA A 522 8.00 1.60 -6.13
CA ALA A 522 7.10 1.91 -7.22
C ALA A 522 7.65 2.99 -8.17
N LEU A 523 8.21 4.08 -7.63
CA LEU A 523 8.88 5.13 -8.42
C LEU A 523 10.12 4.57 -9.12
N THR A 524 10.92 3.74 -8.42
CA THR A 524 12.16 3.16 -8.97
C THR A 524 11.87 2.23 -10.15
N PHE A 525 10.91 1.31 -10.01
CA PHE A 525 10.57 0.39 -11.10
C PHE A 525 9.83 1.08 -12.24
N ALA A 526 9.08 2.16 -11.99
CA ALA A 526 8.56 3.02 -13.05
C ALA A 526 9.70 3.72 -13.82
N PHE A 527 10.73 4.22 -13.13
CA PHE A 527 11.92 4.80 -13.74
C PHE A 527 12.66 3.78 -14.63
N ILE A 528 12.85 2.55 -14.13
CA ILE A 528 13.46 1.45 -14.90
C ILE A 528 12.60 1.13 -16.14
N ALA A 529 11.27 1.03 -15.98
CA ALA A 529 10.36 0.74 -17.08
C ALA A 529 10.41 1.80 -18.17
N GLY A 530 10.42 3.08 -17.80
CA GLY A 530 10.55 4.20 -18.75
C GLY A 530 11.85 4.13 -19.55
N LYS A 531 12.97 3.78 -18.91
CA LYS A 531 14.26 3.54 -19.57
C LYS A 531 14.19 2.34 -20.52
N THR A 532 13.65 1.22 -20.05
CA THR A 532 13.52 -0.03 -20.83
C THR A 532 12.70 0.20 -22.10
N LEU A 533 11.49 0.75 -21.96
CA LEU A 533 10.61 0.97 -23.13
C LEU A 533 11.21 1.96 -24.13
N SER A 534 11.85 3.01 -23.65
CA SER A 534 12.47 4.02 -24.52
C SER A 534 13.61 3.48 -25.38
N SER A 535 14.30 2.42 -24.92
CA SER A 535 15.41 1.79 -25.64
C SER A 535 14.97 0.81 -26.73
N LEU A 536 13.69 0.42 -26.75
CA LEU A 536 13.18 -0.49 -27.77
C LEU A 536 13.02 0.21 -29.13
N ASP A 537 13.16 -0.55 -30.21
CA ASP A 537 12.79 -0.08 -31.55
C ASP A 537 11.27 0.00 -31.67
N SER A 538 10.79 0.91 -32.50
CA SER A 538 9.36 0.97 -32.83
C SER A 538 8.97 -0.27 -33.64
N TRP A 539 7.83 -0.87 -33.31
CA TRP A 539 7.28 -1.92 -34.17
C TRP A 539 6.55 -1.32 -35.34
N SER A 540 6.64 -1.98 -36.47
CA SER A 540 6.01 -1.60 -37.77
C SER A 540 4.58 -2.17 -37.86
#